data_213ce347590e8b21edec4aa670dc4447
#
_entry.id   213ce347590e8b21edec4aa670dc4447
#
_cell.length_a   1.000
_cell.length_b   1.000
_cell.length_c   1.000
_cell.angle_alpha   90.00
_cell.angle_beta   90.00
_cell.angle_gamma   90.00
#
_symmetry.space_group_name_H-M   'P 1'
#
loop_
_entity.id
_entity.type
_entity.pdbx_description
1 polymer ?
#
loop_
_entity_poly.entity_id
_entity_poly.type
_entity_poly.pdbx_seq_one_letter_code
_entity_poly.pdbx_strand_id
1 'polypeptide(L)'
;MSSAPTLAFKTLNFTPEEHPFYHYEGFQPGVSRHLPRGHVLREGYCAFPVDTILDIDSAVSMRDGVKIYTNVFRPADGTEQPALIAWSPYGKCSGGVGPYNYDIMGPYRLGIDYNDLSGYETFEGPNPADWVARGYCVVDPDARGAMHSEGNLHFWGPQEAQDIYDLIEWCTKQSWCDGTAVLMGNSWLAMSQINHASTFCRGGVTVKEDKFTQLIAENMAGYNGCEDIGKALQASSLNNEYWDSKRIYAENVKIPMYLTASYSSRLHSFGSFDSFAKGDSEKTWLRVHANQEWYDVYKKDKMDDLQKFYDCFAKGKDNGWHDTPRLRLSLLSMVSSVVRSVVERPEDTTTFPLPRTYLKKLYFDASGLALQLDASKPTAAAKATYEGHSLTDQITFTTTFPTYTELSGLPWAKLYMSCAAHDDLDVHVQIRKIGINGNLLAHNNFPVPVPIHKLNNSNVAKYEGPAGALRASHMVSQEPKKNEDDYPSYTHRVRESITPGKIVALEVPIWPLGMVFGAGEGIAVIIAGHDCRLPELDGLEPTEPLDMNVGKHVLHTGGDKASFLMLPFLEG
;
A
#
# COMPACT_ATOMS: atom_id res chain seq x y z
N MET A 1 -28.54 5.35 17.35
CA MET A 1 -27.87 4.24 16.67
C MET A 1 -28.16 4.42 15.19
N SER A 2 -27.19 4.86 14.41
CA SER A 2 -27.31 4.92 12.95
C SER A 2 -27.31 3.47 12.47
N SER A 3 -28.38 3.04 11.79
CA SER A 3 -28.36 1.73 11.11
C SER A 3 -27.18 1.67 10.16
N ALA A 4 -26.46 0.54 10.13
CA ALA A 4 -25.42 0.33 9.14
C ALA A 4 -25.97 0.69 7.75
N PRO A 5 -25.23 1.43 6.90
CA PRO A 5 -25.72 1.82 5.61
C PRO A 5 -26.05 0.55 4.79
N THR A 6 -27.19 0.56 4.13
CA THR A 6 -27.55 -0.52 3.18
C THR A 6 -26.48 -0.53 2.09
N LEU A 7 -25.81 -1.67 1.89
CA LEU A 7 -24.82 -1.83 0.83
C LEU A 7 -25.46 -1.54 -0.53
N ALA A 8 -24.85 -0.62 -1.28
CA ALA A 8 -25.23 -0.35 -2.65
C ALA A 8 -24.32 -1.15 -3.59
N PHE A 9 -24.89 -1.75 -4.60
CA PHE A 9 -24.14 -2.47 -5.63
C PHE A 9 -24.37 -1.80 -6.98
N LYS A 10 -23.33 -1.73 -7.79
CA LYS A 10 -23.38 -1.33 -9.20
C LYS A 10 -23.06 -2.54 -10.07
N THR A 11 -23.63 -2.58 -11.28
CA THR A 11 -23.29 -3.59 -12.27
C THR A 11 -21.82 -3.43 -12.68
N LEU A 12 -21.11 -4.53 -12.87
CA LEU A 12 -19.78 -4.54 -13.45
C LEU A 12 -19.83 -4.13 -14.93
N ASN A 13 -18.77 -3.45 -15.40
CA ASN A 13 -18.73 -2.91 -16.76
C ASN A 13 -18.53 -4.01 -17.82
N PHE A 14 -17.91 -5.12 -17.43
CA PHE A 14 -17.52 -6.20 -18.33
C PHE A 14 -18.02 -7.54 -17.84
N THR A 15 -18.45 -8.38 -18.77
CA THR A 15 -18.43 -9.83 -18.56
C THR A 15 -17.01 -10.36 -18.76
N PRO A 16 -16.67 -11.57 -18.26
CA PRO A 16 -15.33 -12.13 -18.45
C PRO A 16 -14.92 -12.23 -19.92
N GLU A 17 -15.86 -12.56 -20.80
CA GLU A 17 -15.63 -12.75 -22.23
C GLU A 17 -15.44 -11.44 -23.00
N GLU A 18 -16.00 -10.34 -22.51
CA GLU A 18 -15.93 -9.02 -23.15
C GLU A 18 -14.81 -8.16 -22.63
N HIS A 19 -14.12 -8.60 -21.56
CA HIS A 19 -13.09 -7.80 -20.96
C HIS A 19 -11.88 -7.66 -21.88
N PRO A 20 -11.43 -6.44 -22.22
CA PRO A 20 -10.44 -6.20 -23.28
C PRO A 20 -9.05 -6.74 -22.97
N PHE A 21 -8.74 -7.01 -21.70
CA PHE A 21 -7.42 -7.42 -21.26
C PHE A 21 -7.35 -8.84 -20.73
N TYR A 22 -8.48 -9.54 -20.55
CA TYR A 22 -8.46 -10.93 -20.15
C TYR A 22 -8.25 -11.86 -21.34
N HIS A 23 -7.38 -12.82 -21.17
CA HIS A 23 -7.23 -13.92 -22.11
C HIS A 23 -8.10 -15.08 -21.64
N TYR A 24 -9.40 -14.82 -21.63
CA TYR A 24 -10.37 -15.77 -21.12
C TYR A 24 -10.68 -16.86 -22.15
N GLU A 25 -10.42 -18.14 -21.79
CA GLU A 25 -10.62 -19.31 -22.66
C GLU A 25 -12.05 -19.89 -22.56
N GLY A 26 -12.96 -19.24 -21.86
CA GLY A 26 -14.32 -19.71 -21.58
C GLY A 26 -14.42 -20.48 -20.26
N PHE A 27 -15.66 -20.63 -19.77
CA PHE A 27 -15.95 -21.32 -18.52
C PHE A 27 -15.91 -22.85 -18.71
N GLN A 28 -15.03 -23.54 -17.99
CA GLN A 28 -14.69 -24.94 -18.18
C GLN A 28 -14.72 -25.75 -16.87
N PRO A 29 -15.83 -25.76 -16.11
CA PRO A 29 -15.90 -26.46 -14.84
C PRO A 29 -15.68 -27.97 -15.00
N GLY A 30 -14.83 -28.53 -14.12
CA GLY A 30 -14.52 -29.94 -14.09
C GLY A 30 -13.52 -30.40 -15.16
N VAL A 31 -12.86 -29.48 -15.85
CA VAL A 31 -11.78 -29.79 -16.78
C VAL A 31 -10.45 -29.79 -16.04
N SER A 32 -9.65 -30.84 -16.26
CA SER A 32 -8.27 -30.92 -15.81
C SER A 32 -7.33 -30.99 -17.02
N ARG A 33 -6.29 -30.17 -17.02
CA ARG A 33 -5.24 -30.17 -18.05
C ARG A 33 -3.91 -30.60 -17.47
N HIS A 34 -3.19 -31.44 -18.23
CA HIS A 34 -1.80 -31.75 -17.92
C HIS A 34 -0.89 -30.71 -18.61
N LEU A 35 -0.13 -29.99 -17.82
CA LEU A 35 0.92 -29.07 -18.24
C LEU A 35 2.26 -29.81 -18.05
N PRO A 36 2.85 -30.38 -19.10
CA PRO A 36 4.07 -31.16 -18.96
C PRO A 36 5.26 -30.26 -18.58
N ARG A 37 6.26 -30.85 -17.96
CA ARG A 37 7.55 -30.18 -17.74
C ARG A 37 8.04 -29.55 -19.05
N GLY A 38 8.40 -28.27 -19.00
CA GLY A 38 8.78 -27.49 -20.18
C GLY A 38 7.61 -26.82 -20.89
N HIS A 39 6.37 -26.99 -20.43
CA HIS A 39 5.23 -26.27 -20.97
C HIS A 39 5.41 -24.76 -20.82
N VAL A 40 5.19 -24.02 -21.90
CA VAL A 40 5.21 -22.56 -21.98
C VAL A 40 3.87 -22.10 -22.55
N LEU A 41 3.18 -21.20 -21.88
CA LEU A 41 1.89 -20.67 -22.35
C LEU A 41 2.05 -19.84 -23.63
N ARG A 42 3.06 -18.97 -23.65
CA ARG A 42 3.39 -18.09 -24.79
C ARG A 42 4.90 -17.87 -24.87
N GLU A 43 5.37 -17.56 -26.05
CA GLU A 43 6.79 -17.20 -26.27
C GLU A 43 7.23 -16.08 -25.31
N GLY A 44 8.36 -16.28 -24.67
CA GLY A 44 8.96 -15.33 -23.71
C GLY A 44 8.58 -15.58 -22.25
N TYR A 45 7.48 -16.29 -21.97
CA TYR A 45 7.13 -16.66 -20.59
C TYR A 45 7.98 -17.83 -20.07
N CYS A 46 8.08 -17.96 -18.74
CA CYS A 46 8.82 -19.06 -18.15
C CYS A 46 8.10 -20.39 -18.35
N ALA A 47 8.88 -21.46 -18.47
CA ALA A 47 8.36 -22.82 -18.57
C ALA A 47 8.05 -23.39 -17.19
N PHE A 48 7.08 -24.30 -17.13
CA PHE A 48 6.83 -25.11 -15.94
C PHE A 48 8.03 -26.05 -15.69
N PRO A 49 8.69 -25.96 -14.52
CA PRO A 49 9.85 -26.81 -14.22
C PRO A 49 9.49 -28.26 -13.91
N VAL A 50 8.23 -28.54 -13.59
CA VAL A 50 7.71 -29.86 -13.23
C VAL A 50 6.38 -30.15 -13.93
N ASP A 51 6.04 -31.44 -14.07
CA ASP A 51 4.72 -31.85 -14.56
C ASP A 51 3.63 -31.35 -13.59
N THR A 52 2.67 -30.62 -14.11
CA THR A 52 1.63 -29.94 -13.32
C THR A 52 0.25 -30.28 -13.86
N ILE A 53 -0.71 -30.51 -13.00
CA ILE A 53 -2.13 -30.57 -13.32
C ILE A 53 -2.74 -29.21 -13.01
N LEU A 54 -3.50 -28.68 -13.97
CA LEU A 54 -4.37 -27.52 -13.81
C LEU A 54 -5.82 -28.00 -13.79
N ASP A 55 -6.46 -27.94 -12.63
CA ASP A 55 -7.89 -28.14 -12.48
C ASP A 55 -8.58 -26.77 -12.67
N ILE A 56 -9.43 -26.65 -13.72
CA ILE A 56 -10.02 -25.40 -14.18
C ILE A 56 -11.42 -25.26 -13.58
N ASP A 57 -11.76 -24.04 -13.15
CA ASP A 57 -13.10 -23.66 -12.67
C ASP A 57 -13.68 -24.66 -11.65
N SER A 58 -12.86 -25.12 -10.73
CA SER A 58 -13.30 -26.00 -9.65
C SER A 58 -14.30 -25.29 -8.76
N ALA A 59 -15.51 -25.84 -8.64
CA ALA A 59 -16.57 -25.23 -7.86
C ALA A 59 -16.37 -25.44 -6.35
N VAL A 60 -16.44 -24.36 -5.60
CA VAL A 60 -16.37 -24.35 -4.13
C VAL A 60 -17.67 -23.77 -3.58
N SER A 61 -18.42 -24.57 -2.82
CA SER A 61 -19.66 -24.12 -2.21
C SER A 61 -19.39 -23.43 -0.89
N MET A 62 -19.81 -22.17 -0.80
CA MET A 62 -19.77 -21.40 0.43
C MET A 62 -20.90 -21.85 1.38
N ARG A 63 -20.78 -21.49 2.67
CA ARG A 63 -21.76 -21.86 3.72
C ARG A 63 -23.19 -21.39 3.45
N ASP A 64 -23.36 -20.34 2.65
CA ASP A 64 -24.64 -19.78 2.25
C ASP A 64 -25.18 -20.37 0.92
N GLY A 65 -24.46 -21.34 0.34
CA GLY A 65 -24.82 -22.02 -0.90
C GLY A 65 -24.34 -21.33 -2.18
N VAL A 66 -23.75 -20.14 -2.09
CA VAL A 66 -23.11 -19.47 -3.23
C VAL A 66 -21.89 -20.29 -3.67
N LYS A 67 -21.67 -20.38 -4.98
CA LYS A 67 -20.48 -21.03 -5.55
C LYS A 67 -19.47 -20.02 -6.01
N ILE A 68 -18.23 -20.19 -5.59
CA ILE A 68 -17.08 -19.54 -6.19
C ILE A 68 -16.32 -20.56 -7.04
N TYR A 69 -15.54 -20.09 -8.00
CA TYR A 69 -14.77 -20.94 -8.90
C TYR A 69 -13.28 -20.63 -8.78
N THR A 70 -12.48 -21.69 -8.69
CA THR A 70 -11.04 -21.58 -8.51
C THR A 70 -10.28 -22.40 -9.53
N ASN A 71 -9.12 -21.92 -9.96
CA ASN A 71 -8.11 -22.75 -10.62
C ASN A 71 -7.18 -23.34 -9.56
N VAL A 72 -6.78 -24.60 -9.76
CA VAL A 72 -5.83 -25.30 -8.87
C VAL A 72 -4.69 -25.86 -9.70
N PHE A 73 -3.47 -25.39 -9.41
CA PHE A 73 -2.25 -25.92 -9.99
C PHE A 73 -1.58 -26.84 -8.96
N ARG A 74 -1.38 -28.11 -9.31
CA ARG A 74 -0.85 -29.12 -8.39
C ARG A 74 0.14 -30.07 -9.07
N PRO A 75 1.06 -30.70 -8.34
CA PRO A 75 1.97 -31.71 -8.91
C PRO A 75 1.22 -32.84 -9.59
N ALA A 76 1.67 -33.24 -10.79
CA ALA A 76 1.05 -34.32 -11.56
C ALA A 76 1.35 -35.73 -10.98
N ASP A 77 2.34 -35.87 -10.13
CA ASP A 77 2.73 -37.13 -9.47
C ASP A 77 1.80 -37.53 -8.32
N GLY A 78 0.82 -36.66 -7.99
CA GLY A 78 -0.14 -36.92 -6.91
C GLY A 78 0.39 -36.68 -5.51
N THR A 79 1.56 -36.08 -5.35
CA THR A 79 2.10 -35.74 -4.03
C THR A 79 1.22 -34.67 -3.38
N GLU A 80 0.76 -34.94 -2.16
CA GLU A 80 0.02 -33.98 -1.34
C GLU A 80 0.95 -32.84 -0.90
N GLN A 81 0.50 -31.59 -1.04
CA GLN A 81 1.27 -30.39 -0.74
C GLN A 81 0.39 -29.36 -0.02
N PRO A 82 0.97 -28.39 0.73
CA PRO A 82 0.20 -27.27 1.26
C PRO A 82 -0.48 -26.47 0.16
N ALA A 83 -1.72 -26.02 0.40
CA ALA A 83 -2.42 -25.08 -0.47
C ALA A 83 -1.87 -23.67 -0.28
N LEU A 84 -1.40 -23.03 -1.36
CA LEU A 84 -0.99 -21.64 -1.42
C LEU A 84 -2.10 -20.84 -2.11
N ILE A 85 -2.86 -20.07 -1.35
CA ILE A 85 -4.10 -19.42 -1.80
C ILE A 85 -3.82 -17.95 -2.11
N ALA A 86 -4.22 -17.50 -3.31
CA ALA A 86 -4.19 -16.12 -3.76
C ALA A 86 -5.61 -15.59 -4.00
N TRP A 87 -6.26 -15.12 -2.96
CA TRP A 87 -7.62 -14.60 -3.04
C TRP A 87 -7.70 -13.29 -3.83
N SER A 88 -8.47 -13.26 -4.94
CA SER A 88 -8.48 -12.13 -5.86
C SER A 88 -9.85 -11.83 -6.46
N PRO A 89 -10.25 -10.54 -6.58
CA PRO A 89 -11.37 -10.11 -7.39
C PRO A 89 -10.98 -9.86 -8.85
N TYR A 90 -9.68 -9.92 -9.18
CA TYR A 90 -9.15 -9.52 -10.49
C TYR A 90 -9.24 -10.61 -11.54
N GLY A 91 -9.69 -11.80 -11.17
CA GLY A 91 -9.81 -12.95 -12.05
C GLY A 91 -8.60 -13.88 -12.03
N LYS A 92 -8.90 -15.19 -11.94
CA LYS A 92 -7.89 -16.27 -11.95
C LYS A 92 -7.28 -16.54 -13.32
N CYS A 93 -7.87 -15.97 -14.39
CA CYS A 93 -7.43 -16.13 -15.77
C CYS A 93 -6.42 -15.07 -16.14
N SER A 94 -5.42 -14.94 -15.39
CA SER A 94 -4.21 -14.13 -15.55
C SER A 94 -4.07 -13.19 -16.77
N GLY A 95 -3.05 -12.53 -16.80
CA GLY A 95 -2.67 -11.67 -17.89
C GLY A 95 -3.07 -10.25 -17.64
N GLY A 96 -3.49 -10.01 -16.45
CA GLY A 96 -3.61 -8.67 -16.00
C GLY A 96 -4.96 -8.05 -16.23
N VAL A 97 -5.38 -7.42 -15.23
CA VAL A 97 -6.54 -6.58 -15.18
C VAL A 97 -6.17 -5.25 -15.80
N GLY A 98 -6.71 -4.94 -16.98
CA GLY A 98 -6.70 -3.61 -17.53
C GLY A 98 -5.37 -2.88 -17.39
N PRO A 99 -5.37 -1.74 -16.67
CA PRO A 99 -4.16 -0.94 -16.49
C PRO A 99 -3.06 -1.66 -15.72
N TYR A 100 -3.35 -2.78 -15.10
CA TYR A 100 -2.37 -3.61 -14.39
C TYR A 100 -1.79 -4.72 -15.26
N ASN A 101 -2.20 -4.83 -16.53
CA ASN A 101 -1.41 -5.59 -17.47
C ASN A 101 0.00 -5.02 -17.46
N TYR A 102 0.99 -5.88 -17.27
CA TYR A 102 2.40 -5.49 -17.19
C TYR A 102 2.87 -4.67 -18.39
N ASP A 103 2.21 -4.81 -19.54
CA ASP A 103 2.48 -4.00 -20.74
C ASP A 103 2.00 -2.55 -20.60
N ILE A 104 0.99 -2.29 -19.78
CA ILE A 104 0.43 -0.94 -19.54
C ILE A 104 1.23 -0.16 -18.50
N MET A 105 1.99 -0.83 -17.64
CA MET A 105 2.81 -0.20 -16.62
C MET A 105 4.06 0.50 -17.17
N GLY A 106 4.07 0.79 -18.44
CA GLY A 106 5.11 1.53 -19.12
C GLY A 106 6.17 0.65 -19.80
N PRO A 107 7.10 1.26 -20.50
CA PRO A 107 8.03 0.57 -21.40
C PRO A 107 9.01 -0.38 -20.71
N TYR A 108 9.16 -0.27 -19.40
CA TYR A 108 10.07 -1.10 -18.61
C TYR A 108 9.34 -2.15 -17.74
N ARG A 109 8.00 -2.28 -17.88
CA ARG A 109 7.19 -3.28 -17.19
C ARG A 109 7.49 -3.38 -15.70
N LEU A 110 7.80 -2.26 -15.05
CA LEU A 110 8.24 -2.18 -13.64
C LEU A 110 9.44 -3.10 -13.30
N GLY A 111 10.29 -3.42 -14.29
CA GLY A 111 11.42 -4.33 -14.14
C GLY A 111 11.07 -5.82 -14.10
N ILE A 112 9.82 -6.17 -14.42
CA ILE A 112 9.36 -7.57 -14.49
C ILE A 112 9.52 -8.06 -15.93
N ASP A 113 10.39 -9.01 -16.14
CA ASP A 113 10.55 -9.66 -17.44
C ASP A 113 9.42 -10.68 -17.68
N TYR A 114 9.07 -10.93 -18.95
CA TYR A 114 8.12 -11.99 -19.29
C TYR A 114 8.57 -13.35 -18.72
N ASN A 115 9.88 -13.60 -18.71
CA ASN A 115 10.46 -14.84 -18.17
C ASN A 115 10.39 -14.95 -16.62
N ASP A 116 10.00 -13.89 -15.92
CA ASP A 116 9.68 -13.96 -14.49
C ASP A 116 8.27 -14.56 -14.25
N LEU A 117 7.45 -14.69 -15.29
CA LEU A 117 6.03 -15.04 -15.25
C LEU A 117 5.73 -16.28 -16.08
N SER A 118 4.79 -17.10 -15.66
CA SER A 118 4.26 -18.23 -16.47
C SER A 118 3.13 -17.80 -17.39
N GLY A 119 2.50 -16.68 -17.12
CA GLY A 119 1.29 -16.22 -17.77
C GLY A 119 0.01 -16.87 -17.22
N TYR A 120 0.12 -17.72 -16.19
CA TYR A 120 -1.01 -18.36 -15.50
C TYR A 120 -1.31 -17.75 -14.14
N GLU A 121 -0.43 -16.89 -13.61
CA GLU A 121 -0.64 -16.22 -12.33
C GLU A 121 -1.86 -15.29 -12.37
N THR A 122 -2.62 -15.21 -11.28
CA THR A 122 -3.53 -14.10 -11.06
C THR A 122 -2.75 -12.81 -10.82
N PHE A 123 -3.32 -11.66 -11.19
CA PHE A 123 -2.65 -10.38 -10.92
C PHE A 123 -2.34 -10.24 -9.41
N GLU A 124 -1.11 -9.87 -9.09
CA GLU A 124 -0.58 -9.75 -7.71
C GLU A 124 -0.44 -11.08 -6.95
N GLY A 125 -0.71 -12.20 -7.58
CA GLY A 125 -0.62 -13.53 -6.99
C GLY A 125 0.69 -14.27 -7.31
N PRO A 126 0.90 -15.44 -6.68
CA PRO A 126 2.07 -16.28 -6.92
C PRO A 126 2.10 -16.82 -8.35
N ASN A 127 3.30 -16.92 -8.95
CA ASN A 127 3.49 -17.61 -10.23
C ASN A 127 3.35 -19.13 -10.05
N PRO A 128 2.33 -19.80 -10.64
CA PRO A 128 2.11 -21.24 -10.43
C PRO A 128 3.28 -22.11 -10.87
N ALA A 129 3.99 -21.73 -11.95
CA ALA A 129 5.15 -22.51 -12.42
C ALA A 129 6.25 -22.60 -11.37
N ASP A 130 6.52 -21.51 -10.64
CA ASP A 130 7.52 -21.49 -9.60
C ASP A 130 7.04 -22.22 -8.32
N TRP A 131 5.83 -21.92 -7.90
CA TRP A 131 5.35 -22.40 -6.59
C TRP A 131 5.00 -23.87 -6.59
N VAL A 132 4.51 -24.44 -7.71
CA VAL A 132 4.33 -25.89 -7.82
C VAL A 132 5.68 -26.61 -7.77
N ALA A 133 6.70 -26.07 -8.44
CA ALA A 133 8.06 -26.60 -8.37
C ALA A 133 8.70 -26.51 -6.96
N ARG A 134 8.25 -25.56 -6.14
CA ARG A 134 8.66 -25.40 -4.73
C ARG A 134 7.88 -26.30 -3.77
N GLY A 135 6.94 -27.10 -4.28
CA GLY A 135 6.14 -28.04 -3.53
C GLY A 135 4.95 -27.40 -2.81
N TYR A 136 4.17 -26.61 -3.53
CA TYR A 136 2.89 -26.05 -3.11
C TYR A 136 1.84 -26.31 -4.19
N CYS A 137 0.58 -26.46 -3.78
CA CYS A 137 -0.56 -26.37 -4.71
C CYS A 137 -1.02 -24.92 -4.76
N VAL A 138 -0.97 -24.27 -5.92
CA VAL A 138 -1.42 -22.89 -6.07
C VAL A 138 -2.93 -22.88 -6.34
N VAL A 139 -3.66 -22.12 -5.56
CA VAL A 139 -5.11 -21.99 -5.60
C VAL A 139 -5.48 -20.56 -5.87
N ASP A 140 -6.00 -20.30 -7.07
CA ASP A 140 -6.39 -18.97 -7.55
C ASP A 140 -7.92 -18.89 -7.67
N PRO A 141 -8.65 -18.48 -6.63
CA PRO A 141 -10.09 -18.30 -6.69
C PRO A 141 -10.47 -16.96 -7.33
N ASP A 142 -11.58 -16.96 -8.07
CA ASP A 142 -12.32 -15.74 -8.31
C ASP A 142 -13.14 -15.42 -7.05
N ALA A 143 -12.94 -14.25 -6.47
CA ALA A 143 -13.75 -13.81 -5.34
C ALA A 143 -15.25 -13.82 -5.67
N ARG A 144 -16.09 -13.86 -4.64
CA ARG A 144 -17.57 -13.76 -4.80
C ARG A 144 -17.94 -12.62 -5.75
N GLY A 145 -18.71 -12.90 -6.77
CA GLY A 145 -19.17 -11.92 -7.77
C GLY A 145 -18.19 -11.59 -8.87
N ALA A 146 -16.91 -11.99 -8.73
CA ALA A 146 -15.91 -11.82 -9.77
C ALA A 146 -15.99 -12.94 -10.81
N MET A 147 -15.76 -12.64 -12.06
CA MET A 147 -15.75 -13.57 -13.18
C MET A 147 -17.03 -14.41 -13.24
N HIS A 148 -16.93 -15.74 -13.12
CA HIS A 148 -18.08 -16.66 -13.06
C HIS A 148 -18.55 -16.99 -11.63
N SER A 149 -17.85 -16.48 -10.60
CA SER A 149 -18.30 -16.70 -9.22
C SER A 149 -19.64 -16.04 -8.94
N GLU A 150 -20.52 -16.76 -8.27
CA GLU A 150 -21.88 -16.31 -7.96
C GLU A 150 -21.86 -15.21 -6.87
N GLY A 151 -23.01 -14.56 -6.67
CA GLY A 151 -23.20 -13.49 -5.68
C GLY A 151 -22.66 -12.13 -6.14
N ASN A 152 -22.59 -11.17 -5.24
CA ASN A 152 -22.06 -9.84 -5.51
C ASN A 152 -20.67 -9.68 -4.91
N LEU A 153 -19.80 -8.95 -5.61
CA LEU A 153 -18.47 -8.64 -5.13
C LEU A 153 -18.54 -7.58 -4.03
N HIS A 154 -17.95 -7.89 -2.89
CA HIS A 154 -17.78 -6.96 -1.78
C HIS A 154 -16.36 -6.38 -1.78
N PHE A 155 -16.23 -5.12 -1.36
CA PHE A 155 -14.93 -4.52 -1.08
C PHE A 155 -14.53 -4.85 0.36
N TRP A 156 -13.83 -5.97 0.54
CA TRP A 156 -13.41 -6.48 1.85
C TRP A 156 -14.57 -6.65 2.85
N GLY A 157 -14.27 -6.99 4.05
CA GLY A 157 -15.24 -7.07 5.15
C GLY A 157 -15.68 -8.49 5.48
N PRO A 158 -16.72 -8.63 6.32
CA PRO A 158 -17.08 -9.92 6.92
C PRO A 158 -17.48 -11.02 5.93
N GLN A 159 -18.14 -10.66 4.82
CA GLN A 159 -18.53 -11.65 3.82
C GLN A 159 -17.32 -12.28 3.15
N GLU A 160 -16.37 -11.46 2.73
CA GLU A 160 -15.15 -11.93 2.07
C GLU A 160 -14.31 -12.78 3.03
N ALA A 161 -14.21 -12.38 4.30
CA ALA A 161 -13.52 -13.17 5.32
C ALA A 161 -14.16 -14.54 5.52
N GLN A 162 -15.50 -14.65 5.45
CA GLN A 162 -16.21 -15.93 5.53
C GLN A 162 -15.94 -16.80 4.30
N ASP A 163 -15.93 -16.20 3.11
CA ASP A 163 -15.66 -16.92 1.86
C ASP A 163 -14.24 -17.46 1.82
N ILE A 164 -13.25 -16.69 2.27
CA ILE A 164 -11.85 -17.15 2.39
C ILE A 164 -11.76 -18.31 3.39
N TYR A 165 -12.43 -18.21 4.53
CA TYR A 165 -12.49 -19.31 5.52
C TYR A 165 -13.05 -20.59 4.89
N ASP A 166 -14.19 -20.50 4.18
CA ASP A 166 -14.82 -21.65 3.55
C ASP A 166 -13.95 -22.26 2.45
N LEU A 167 -13.22 -21.43 1.69
CA LEU A 167 -12.24 -21.90 0.71
C LEU A 167 -11.07 -22.64 1.37
N ILE A 168 -10.52 -22.12 2.48
CA ILE A 168 -9.46 -22.80 3.24
C ILE A 168 -9.94 -24.18 3.70
N GLU A 169 -11.14 -24.26 4.30
CA GLU A 169 -11.74 -25.52 4.74
C GLU A 169 -11.98 -26.50 3.58
N TRP A 170 -12.30 -25.98 2.39
CA TRP A 170 -12.43 -26.82 1.21
C TRP A 170 -11.08 -27.35 0.73
N CYS A 171 -10.06 -26.50 0.65
CA CYS A 171 -8.72 -26.88 0.23
C CYS A 171 -8.13 -27.98 1.10
N THR A 172 -8.23 -27.85 2.43
CA THR A 172 -7.64 -28.82 3.38
C THR A 172 -8.30 -30.21 3.34
N LYS A 173 -9.45 -30.35 2.65
CA LYS A 173 -10.17 -31.63 2.46
C LYS A 173 -9.92 -32.29 1.10
N GLN A 174 -9.15 -31.62 0.23
CA GLN A 174 -8.86 -32.16 -1.10
C GLN A 174 -7.75 -33.20 -1.03
N SER A 175 -7.82 -34.21 -1.90
CA SER A 175 -6.85 -35.32 -1.96
C SER A 175 -5.43 -34.90 -2.39
N TRP A 176 -5.27 -33.69 -2.92
CA TRP A 176 -3.99 -33.12 -3.31
C TRP A 176 -3.35 -32.25 -2.21
N CYS A 177 -4.10 -31.93 -1.15
CA CYS A 177 -3.66 -31.07 -0.06
C CYS A 177 -3.24 -31.90 1.15
N ASP A 178 -2.13 -31.56 1.77
CA ASP A 178 -1.62 -32.22 3.00
C ASP A 178 -2.35 -31.78 4.29
N GLY A 179 -3.44 -31.01 4.14
CA GLY A 179 -4.22 -30.48 5.26
C GLY A 179 -3.75 -29.09 5.72
N THR A 180 -2.75 -28.51 5.06
CA THR A 180 -2.22 -27.17 5.38
C THR A 180 -2.60 -26.15 4.32
N ALA A 181 -2.96 -24.95 4.74
CA ALA A 181 -3.20 -23.83 3.84
C ALA A 181 -2.43 -22.58 4.28
N VAL A 182 -1.89 -21.85 3.33
CA VAL A 182 -1.22 -20.57 3.50
C VAL A 182 -1.80 -19.53 2.54
N LEU A 183 -1.79 -18.25 2.93
CA LEU A 183 -2.22 -17.14 2.10
C LEU A 183 -1.00 -16.39 1.58
N MET A 184 -1.02 -16.01 0.32
CA MET A 184 0.00 -15.19 -0.31
C MET A 184 -0.64 -14.20 -1.27
N GLY A 185 -0.11 -13.00 -1.31
CA GLY A 185 -0.50 -12.01 -2.32
C GLY A 185 -0.11 -10.59 -1.91
N ASN A 186 -0.31 -9.68 -2.85
CA ASN A 186 -0.13 -8.25 -2.66
C ASN A 186 -1.48 -7.55 -2.71
N SER A 187 -1.59 -6.32 -2.19
CA SER A 187 -2.77 -5.48 -2.30
C SER A 187 -4.05 -6.17 -1.81
N TRP A 188 -5.02 -6.40 -2.67
CA TRP A 188 -6.28 -7.10 -2.30
C TRP A 188 -6.03 -8.50 -1.78
N LEU A 189 -5.13 -9.24 -2.40
CA LEU A 189 -4.83 -10.63 -2.04
C LEU A 189 -4.20 -10.77 -0.65
N ALA A 190 -3.49 -9.74 -0.20
CA ALA A 190 -2.87 -9.71 1.12
C ALA A 190 -3.84 -9.24 2.22
N MET A 191 -5.10 -8.94 1.87
CA MET A 191 -6.07 -8.29 2.75
C MET A 191 -5.45 -7.09 3.47
N SER A 192 -4.66 -6.33 2.72
CA SER A 192 -3.86 -5.24 3.27
C SER A 192 -4.78 -4.25 3.94
N GLN A 193 -4.33 -3.70 5.02
CA GLN A 193 -5.04 -2.88 5.99
C GLN A 193 -5.49 -1.55 5.41
N ILE A 194 -6.47 -1.64 4.56
CA ILE A 194 -7.14 -0.49 4.03
C ILE A 194 -8.21 -0.14 5.06
N ASN A 195 -8.06 0.99 5.69
CA ASN A 195 -9.14 1.61 6.42
C ASN A 195 -9.57 2.87 5.68
N HIS A 196 -10.77 3.32 5.96
CA HIS A 196 -11.34 4.54 5.41
C HIS A 196 -10.38 5.74 5.49
N ALA A 197 -9.72 5.93 6.63
CA ALA A 197 -8.85 7.07 6.86
C ALA A 197 -7.55 7.02 6.05
N SER A 198 -6.99 5.84 5.80
CA SER A 198 -5.71 5.71 5.10
C SER A 198 -5.82 5.65 3.59
N THR A 199 -6.93 5.16 3.06
CA THR A 199 -7.09 4.92 1.62
C THR A 199 -8.06 5.90 0.97
N PHE A 200 -9.27 6.01 1.50
CA PHE A 200 -10.32 6.78 0.86
C PHE A 200 -10.47 8.20 1.39
N CYS A 201 -10.09 8.45 2.66
CA CYS A 201 -10.22 9.76 3.30
C CYS A 201 -8.95 10.07 4.09
N ARG A 202 -7.81 10.15 3.43
CA ARG A 202 -6.52 10.43 4.07
C ARG A 202 -6.57 11.72 4.89
N GLY A 203 -6.39 11.59 6.19
CA GLY A 203 -6.46 12.72 7.09
C GLY A 203 -7.81 13.43 7.11
N GLY A 204 -8.91 12.76 6.73
CA GLY A 204 -10.23 13.35 6.58
C GLY A 204 -10.43 14.11 5.25
N VAL A 205 -9.37 14.25 4.44
CA VAL A 205 -9.46 14.82 3.09
C VAL A 205 -10.22 13.85 2.20
N THR A 206 -11.43 14.21 1.80
CA THR A 206 -12.22 13.38 0.90
C THR A 206 -11.58 13.38 -0.47
N VAL A 207 -11.09 12.25 -0.91
CA VAL A 207 -10.64 12.06 -2.28
C VAL A 207 -11.89 11.87 -3.13
N LYS A 208 -12.45 12.97 -3.63
CA LYS A 208 -13.73 13.00 -4.33
C LYS A 208 -13.76 12.14 -5.59
N GLU A 209 -12.62 11.96 -6.23
CA GLU A 209 -12.46 11.21 -7.46
C GLU A 209 -11.07 10.56 -7.46
N ASP A 210 -10.88 9.54 -6.64
CA ASP A 210 -9.70 8.70 -6.81
C ASP A 210 -9.85 7.92 -8.12
N LYS A 211 -9.31 8.51 -9.19
CA LYS A 211 -9.29 7.91 -10.53
C LYS A 211 -8.71 6.50 -10.52
N PHE A 212 -7.78 6.23 -9.60
CA PHE A 212 -7.18 4.91 -9.45
C PHE A 212 -8.17 3.88 -8.91
N THR A 213 -8.90 4.19 -7.84
CA THR A 213 -9.95 3.31 -7.29
C THR A 213 -11.10 3.12 -8.28
N GLN A 214 -11.48 4.17 -9.02
CA GLN A 214 -12.46 4.06 -10.11
C GLN A 214 -11.96 3.12 -11.19
N LEU A 215 -10.73 3.30 -11.63
CA LEU A 215 -10.09 2.46 -12.64
C LEU A 215 -10.08 0.99 -12.24
N ILE A 216 -9.75 0.65 -10.98
CA ILE A 216 -9.85 -0.70 -10.46
C ILE A 216 -11.28 -1.23 -10.59
N ALA A 217 -12.25 -0.50 -10.04
CA ALA A 217 -13.64 -0.93 -10.02
C ALA A 217 -14.26 -1.05 -11.43
N GLU A 218 -13.81 -0.22 -12.37
CA GLU A 218 -14.28 -0.23 -13.76
C GLU A 218 -13.67 -1.37 -14.59
N ASN A 219 -12.54 -1.93 -14.17
CA ASN A 219 -11.85 -3.02 -14.84
C ASN A 219 -12.08 -4.39 -14.19
N MET A 220 -12.95 -4.51 -13.21
CA MET A 220 -13.41 -5.80 -12.72
C MET A 220 -14.46 -6.39 -13.65
N ALA A 221 -14.42 -7.71 -13.83
CA ALA A 221 -15.36 -8.43 -14.68
C ALA A 221 -16.20 -9.42 -13.87
N GLY A 222 -17.44 -9.64 -14.32
CA GLY A 222 -18.37 -10.59 -13.72
C GLY A 222 -19.79 -10.34 -14.21
N TYR A 223 -20.71 -11.23 -13.83
CA TYR A 223 -22.11 -11.13 -14.23
C TYR A 223 -23.02 -10.46 -13.19
N ASN A 224 -22.48 -10.17 -12.03
CA ASN A 224 -23.23 -9.66 -10.87
C ASN A 224 -22.84 -8.23 -10.52
N GLY A 225 -23.28 -7.76 -9.36
CA GLY A 225 -22.93 -6.42 -8.88
C GLY A 225 -21.60 -6.39 -8.12
N CYS A 226 -20.99 -5.22 -8.14
CA CYS A 226 -19.87 -4.86 -7.26
C CYS A 226 -20.33 -3.80 -6.28
N GLU A 227 -19.89 -3.89 -5.02
CA GLU A 227 -20.15 -2.87 -4.00
C GLU A 227 -19.72 -1.49 -4.48
N ASP A 228 -20.61 -0.51 -4.39
CA ASP A 228 -20.38 0.86 -4.85
C ASP A 228 -19.69 1.70 -3.75
N ILE A 229 -18.37 1.65 -3.73
CA ILE A 229 -17.56 2.41 -2.75
C ILE A 229 -17.78 3.93 -2.89
N GLY A 230 -18.03 4.43 -4.10
CA GLY A 230 -18.33 5.86 -4.30
C GLY A 230 -19.60 6.28 -3.57
N LYS A 231 -20.67 5.50 -3.66
CA LYS A 231 -21.89 5.74 -2.88
C LYS A 231 -21.67 5.54 -1.38
N ALA A 232 -20.87 4.56 -0.99
CA ALA A 232 -20.53 4.32 0.41
C ALA A 232 -19.79 5.53 1.02
N LEU A 233 -18.82 6.12 0.31
CA LEU A 233 -18.14 7.35 0.72
C LEU A 233 -19.08 8.54 0.84
N GLN A 234 -20.01 8.71 -0.11
CA GLN A 234 -21.01 9.78 -0.05
C GLN A 234 -21.96 9.63 1.14
N ALA A 235 -22.41 8.39 1.41
CA ALA A 235 -23.30 8.09 2.51
C ALA A 235 -22.61 8.12 3.89
N SER A 236 -21.32 7.82 3.93
CA SER A 236 -20.51 7.63 5.15
C SER A 236 -19.15 8.31 5.01
N SER A 237 -19.16 9.65 4.95
CA SER A 237 -17.94 10.46 4.84
C SER A 237 -17.07 10.48 6.11
N LEU A 238 -17.61 10.00 7.24
CA LEU A 238 -16.90 9.80 8.50
C LEU A 238 -16.76 8.32 8.81
N ASN A 239 -15.73 7.98 9.57
CA ASN A 239 -15.51 6.62 10.03
C ASN A 239 -16.68 6.14 10.93
N ASN A 240 -17.18 4.95 10.65
CA ASN A 240 -18.34 4.36 11.32
C ASN A 240 -18.26 2.81 11.28
N GLU A 241 -19.31 2.12 11.74
CA GLU A 241 -19.37 0.67 11.77
C GLU A 241 -19.16 0.00 10.40
N TYR A 242 -19.58 0.63 9.31
CA TYR A 242 -19.35 0.14 7.96
C TYR A 242 -17.86 0.09 7.62
N TRP A 243 -17.12 1.19 7.87
CA TRP A 243 -15.68 1.24 7.62
C TRP A 243 -14.88 0.38 8.60
N ASP A 244 -15.32 0.31 9.87
CA ASP A 244 -14.72 -0.59 10.84
C ASP A 244 -14.84 -2.05 10.43
N SER A 245 -15.95 -2.45 9.78
CA SER A 245 -16.16 -3.82 9.30
C SER A 245 -15.17 -4.24 8.19
N LYS A 246 -14.56 -3.24 7.54
CA LYS A 246 -13.55 -3.45 6.48
C LYS A 246 -12.11 -3.37 7.00
N ARG A 247 -11.93 -3.13 8.29
CA ARG A 247 -10.62 -3.03 8.91
C ARG A 247 -10.13 -4.39 9.37
N ILE A 248 -8.85 -4.67 9.12
CA ILE A 248 -8.15 -5.81 9.72
C ILE A 248 -7.55 -5.37 11.05
N TYR A 249 -7.77 -6.18 12.07
CA TYR A 249 -7.20 -6.02 13.40
C TYR A 249 -6.06 -7.02 13.56
N ALA A 250 -4.82 -6.57 13.28
CA ALA A 250 -3.63 -7.44 13.29
C ALA A 250 -3.40 -8.11 14.65
N GLU A 251 -3.81 -7.46 15.74
CA GLU A 251 -3.77 -8.00 17.10
C GLU A 251 -4.63 -9.25 17.30
N ASN A 252 -5.60 -9.48 16.41
CA ASN A 252 -6.46 -10.68 16.45
C ASN A 252 -5.86 -11.85 15.65
N VAL A 253 -4.86 -11.62 14.81
CA VAL A 253 -4.20 -12.66 14.02
C VAL A 253 -3.22 -13.44 14.92
N LYS A 254 -3.42 -14.76 15.04
CA LYS A 254 -2.65 -15.63 15.93
C LYS A 254 -1.74 -16.63 15.19
N ILE A 255 -1.82 -16.62 13.87
CA ILE A 255 -0.92 -17.41 13.02
C ILE A 255 0.32 -16.60 12.65
N PRO A 256 1.41 -17.24 12.21
CA PRO A 256 2.60 -16.52 11.74
C PRO A 256 2.29 -15.60 10.56
N MET A 257 2.81 -14.37 10.61
CA MET A 257 2.70 -13.36 9.55
C MET A 257 4.09 -12.92 9.08
N TYR A 258 4.27 -12.89 7.78
CA TYR A 258 5.42 -12.25 7.16
C TYR A 258 4.95 -11.11 6.26
N LEU A 259 5.13 -9.91 6.74
CA LEU A 259 4.74 -8.68 6.07
C LEU A 259 5.89 -8.19 5.19
N THR A 260 5.59 -7.82 3.95
CA THR A 260 6.51 -7.09 3.09
C THR A 260 5.93 -5.71 2.80
N ALA A 261 6.77 -4.68 2.85
CA ALA A 261 6.35 -3.31 2.66
C ALA A 261 7.33 -2.56 1.76
N SER A 262 6.82 -1.62 0.97
CA SER A 262 7.61 -0.64 0.25
C SER A 262 7.30 0.76 0.77
N TYR A 263 8.32 1.61 0.96
CA TYR A 263 8.07 3.01 1.28
C TYR A 263 7.31 3.74 0.18
N SER A 264 7.43 3.27 -1.07
CA SER A 264 6.83 3.91 -2.24
C SER A 264 5.33 3.65 -2.39
N SER A 265 4.80 2.58 -1.82
CA SER A 265 3.38 2.26 -1.96
C SER A 265 2.52 3.27 -1.18
N ARG A 266 1.84 4.13 -1.92
CA ARG A 266 0.95 5.16 -1.35
C ARG A 266 -0.39 4.60 -0.85
N LEU A 267 -0.64 3.30 -1.03
CA LEU A 267 -1.84 2.61 -0.56
C LEU A 267 -1.56 1.72 0.65
N HIS A 268 -0.44 0.99 0.64
CA HIS A 268 -0.23 -0.16 1.51
C HIS A 268 0.82 0.05 2.61
N SER A 269 1.80 0.96 2.41
CA SER A 269 2.94 1.13 3.34
C SER A 269 2.50 1.28 4.78
N PHE A 270 1.62 2.24 5.08
CA PHE A 270 1.20 2.53 6.45
C PHE A 270 0.55 1.30 7.11
N GLY A 271 -0.32 0.59 6.38
CA GLY A 271 -1.00 -0.61 6.89
C GLY A 271 -0.04 -1.74 7.27
N SER A 272 1.00 -1.95 6.49
CA SER A 272 2.01 -2.98 6.77
C SER A 272 2.81 -2.67 8.05
N PHE A 273 3.22 -1.41 8.25
CA PHE A 273 3.89 -0.98 9.47
C PHE A 273 2.96 -1.04 10.70
N ASP A 274 1.71 -0.62 10.55
CA ASP A 274 0.70 -0.68 11.62
C ASP A 274 0.42 -2.12 12.03
N SER A 275 0.35 -3.06 11.06
CA SER A 275 0.20 -4.49 11.33
C SER A 275 1.37 -5.08 12.07
N PHE A 276 2.59 -4.70 11.72
CA PHE A 276 3.77 -5.16 12.43
C PHE A 276 3.77 -4.66 13.87
N ALA A 277 3.42 -3.38 14.09
CA ALA A 277 3.40 -2.77 15.41
C ALA A 277 2.30 -3.35 16.33
N LYS A 278 1.19 -3.83 15.78
CA LYS A 278 0.02 -4.35 16.52
C LYS A 278 -0.09 -5.87 16.52
N GLY A 279 0.59 -6.55 15.61
CA GLY A 279 0.56 -8.02 15.49
C GLY A 279 1.20 -8.74 16.67
N ASP A 280 1.08 -10.06 16.66
CA ASP A 280 1.75 -10.91 17.65
C ASP A 280 3.27 -10.82 17.45
N SER A 281 3.97 -10.21 18.41
CA SER A 281 5.41 -9.93 18.32
C SER A 281 6.28 -11.19 18.20
N GLU A 282 5.79 -12.35 18.65
CA GLU A 282 6.51 -13.62 18.54
C GLU A 282 6.34 -14.28 17.17
N LYS A 283 5.32 -13.89 16.40
CA LYS A 283 4.91 -14.54 15.15
C LYS A 283 4.87 -13.60 13.93
N THR A 284 5.30 -12.36 14.10
CA THR A 284 5.24 -11.36 13.02
C THR A 284 6.64 -10.91 12.61
N TRP A 285 6.90 -10.91 11.30
CA TRP A 285 8.10 -10.38 10.67
C TRP A 285 7.72 -9.27 9.71
N LEU A 286 8.57 -8.27 9.58
CA LEU A 286 8.44 -7.20 8.60
C LEU A 286 9.74 -7.05 7.80
N ARG A 287 9.63 -7.10 6.48
CA ARG A 287 10.68 -6.68 5.56
C ARG A 287 10.21 -5.46 4.77
N VAL A 288 10.90 -4.34 4.96
CA VAL A 288 10.67 -3.12 4.20
C VAL A 288 11.71 -3.05 3.10
N HIS A 289 11.25 -3.13 1.85
CA HIS A 289 12.10 -3.17 0.67
C HIS A 289 12.05 -1.85 -0.11
N ALA A 290 13.05 -1.65 -0.96
CA ALA A 290 13.21 -0.45 -1.76
C ALA A 290 12.60 -0.58 -3.17
N ASN A 291 11.83 -1.62 -3.41
CA ASN A 291 11.25 -1.90 -4.72
C ASN A 291 9.79 -1.44 -4.76
N GLN A 292 9.28 -1.38 -5.99
CA GLN A 292 7.85 -1.51 -6.20
C GLN A 292 7.44 -2.96 -5.84
N GLU A 293 6.25 -3.14 -5.25
CA GLU A 293 5.81 -4.43 -4.68
C GLU A 293 5.73 -5.55 -5.72
N TRP A 294 5.25 -5.27 -6.92
CA TRP A 294 5.13 -6.28 -7.99
C TRP A 294 6.50 -6.78 -8.47
N TYR A 295 7.51 -5.89 -8.56
CA TYR A 295 8.89 -6.29 -8.83
C TYR A 295 9.42 -7.23 -7.75
N ASP A 296 9.15 -6.91 -6.48
CA ASP A 296 9.66 -7.69 -5.36
C ASP A 296 9.12 -9.12 -5.36
N VAL A 297 7.82 -9.30 -5.57
CA VAL A 297 7.15 -10.60 -5.43
C VAL A 297 7.56 -11.64 -6.48
N TYR A 298 8.03 -11.22 -7.66
CA TYR A 298 8.38 -12.15 -8.76
C TYR A 298 9.89 -12.43 -8.88
N LYS A 299 10.73 -11.81 -8.08
CA LYS A 299 12.18 -12.08 -8.15
C LYS A 299 12.56 -13.30 -7.32
N LYS A 300 13.41 -14.13 -7.92
CA LYS A 300 13.77 -15.44 -7.38
C LYS A 300 14.29 -15.37 -5.93
N ASP A 301 15.18 -14.44 -5.62
CA ASP A 301 15.75 -14.28 -4.28
C ASP A 301 14.69 -13.87 -3.25
N LYS A 302 13.64 -13.15 -3.68
CA LYS A 302 12.51 -12.78 -2.81
C LYS A 302 11.54 -13.93 -2.64
N MET A 303 11.30 -14.71 -3.69
CA MET A 303 10.54 -15.96 -3.59
C MET A 303 11.25 -16.99 -2.70
N ASP A 304 12.59 -17.07 -2.75
CA ASP A 304 13.36 -17.95 -1.87
C ASP A 304 13.21 -17.55 -0.38
N ASP A 305 13.17 -16.25 -0.09
CA ASP A 305 12.93 -15.71 1.24
C ASP A 305 11.50 -16.01 1.73
N LEU A 306 10.49 -15.82 0.87
CA LEU A 306 9.09 -16.20 1.14
C LEU A 306 8.94 -17.71 1.35
N GLN A 307 9.58 -18.53 0.51
CA GLN A 307 9.56 -19.98 0.65
C GLN A 307 10.17 -20.43 1.98
N LYS A 308 11.24 -19.79 2.43
CA LYS A 308 11.86 -20.08 3.71
C LYS A 308 10.87 -19.90 4.87
N PHE A 309 10.06 -18.82 4.83
CA PHE A 309 8.98 -18.60 5.79
C PHE A 309 7.91 -19.68 5.72
N TYR A 310 7.36 -19.94 4.53
CA TYR A 310 6.30 -20.91 4.36
C TYR A 310 6.77 -22.34 4.68
N ASP A 311 7.95 -22.73 4.23
CA ASP A 311 8.50 -24.08 4.54
C ASP A 311 8.68 -24.30 6.06
N CYS A 312 9.02 -23.24 6.82
CA CYS A 312 9.12 -23.30 8.26
C CYS A 312 7.75 -23.58 8.91
N PHE A 313 6.73 -22.79 8.56
CA PHE A 313 5.44 -22.86 9.26
C PHE A 313 4.42 -23.81 8.63
N ALA A 314 4.41 -23.97 7.31
CA ALA A 314 3.49 -24.88 6.64
C ALA A 314 4.01 -26.32 6.56
N LYS A 315 5.33 -26.50 6.39
CA LYS A 315 5.95 -27.84 6.26
C LYS A 315 6.75 -28.27 7.49
N GLY A 316 6.81 -27.45 8.54
CA GLY A 316 7.53 -27.75 9.78
C GLY A 316 9.04 -27.91 9.60
N LYS A 317 9.65 -27.31 8.54
CA LYS A 317 11.08 -27.45 8.29
C LYS A 317 11.89 -26.55 9.22
N ASP A 318 12.88 -27.14 9.87
CA ASP A 318 13.93 -26.36 10.54
C ASP A 318 14.94 -25.86 9.49
N ASN A 319 14.70 -24.64 9.00
CA ASN A 319 15.47 -24.03 7.92
C ASN A 319 16.14 -22.71 8.34
N GLY A 320 16.22 -22.45 9.65
CA GLY A 320 16.81 -21.24 10.22
C GLY A 320 15.95 -19.97 10.02
N TRP A 321 14.62 -20.11 9.76
CA TRP A 321 13.74 -18.94 9.69
C TRP A 321 13.65 -18.22 11.04
N HIS A 322 13.64 -18.97 12.15
CA HIS A 322 13.55 -18.39 13.50
C HIS A 322 14.74 -17.47 13.86
N ASP A 323 15.88 -17.64 13.18
CA ASP A 323 17.05 -16.75 13.32
C ASP A 323 16.96 -15.51 12.40
N THR A 324 15.93 -15.43 11.58
CA THR A 324 15.73 -14.28 10.69
C THR A 324 15.30 -13.06 11.51
N PRO A 325 16.00 -11.90 11.37
CA PRO A 325 15.64 -10.68 12.09
C PRO A 325 14.17 -10.32 11.88
N ARG A 326 13.49 -9.99 12.97
CA ARG A 326 12.05 -9.65 12.95
C ARG A 326 11.73 -8.45 12.08
N LEU A 327 12.63 -7.50 12.03
CA LEU A 327 12.52 -6.29 11.24
C LEU A 327 13.73 -6.14 10.33
N ARG A 328 13.49 -6.00 9.03
CA ARG A 328 14.53 -5.76 8.02
C ARG A 328 14.14 -4.52 7.22
N LEU A 329 14.93 -3.45 7.33
CA LEU A 329 14.67 -2.18 6.68
C LEU A 329 15.68 -1.91 5.56
N SER A 330 15.22 -1.49 4.39
CA SER A 330 16.05 -0.96 3.29
C SER A 330 15.90 0.55 3.25
N LEU A 331 16.79 1.30 3.93
CA LEU A 331 16.74 2.75 3.93
C LEU A 331 17.19 3.31 2.59
N LEU A 332 16.43 4.27 2.05
CA LEU A 332 16.62 4.81 0.70
C LEU A 332 17.66 5.91 0.68
N SER A 333 18.68 5.78 -0.16
CA SER A 333 19.68 6.86 -0.32
C SER A 333 19.32 7.86 -1.42
N MET A 334 18.38 7.54 -2.32
CA MET A 334 17.87 8.45 -3.37
C MET A 334 18.97 9.20 -4.12
N VAL A 335 20.02 8.51 -4.53
CA VAL A 335 21.04 9.12 -5.37
C VAL A 335 20.52 9.27 -6.79
N SER A 336 20.79 10.41 -7.43
CA SER A 336 20.33 10.76 -8.78
C SER A 336 21.05 9.97 -9.90
N SER A 337 21.30 8.70 -9.69
CA SER A 337 21.97 7.82 -10.64
C SER A 337 21.03 6.68 -11.09
N VAL A 338 21.38 6.02 -12.16
CA VAL A 338 20.71 4.77 -12.60
C VAL A 338 20.90 3.63 -11.60
N VAL A 339 21.85 3.74 -10.70
CA VAL A 339 22.13 2.75 -9.67
C VAL A 339 21.28 3.07 -8.46
N ARG A 340 20.39 2.16 -8.11
CA ARG A 340 19.65 2.22 -6.84
C ARG A 340 20.62 2.01 -5.70
N SER A 341 20.53 2.87 -4.68
CA SER A 341 21.34 2.74 -3.49
C SER A 341 20.45 2.67 -2.25
N VAL A 342 20.66 1.65 -1.45
CA VAL A 342 19.97 1.41 -0.19
C VAL A 342 20.96 1.05 0.90
N VAL A 343 20.57 1.30 2.13
CA VAL A 343 21.32 0.87 3.31
C VAL A 343 20.44 -0.10 4.08
N GLU A 344 20.90 -1.35 4.16
CA GLU A 344 20.16 -2.40 4.85
C GLU A 344 20.36 -2.29 6.37
N ARG A 345 19.25 -2.40 7.10
CA ARG A 345 19.20 -2.39 8.56
C ARG A 345 18.38 -3.58 9.06
N PRO A 346 18.99 -4.77 9.17
CA PRO A 346 18.36 -5.89 9.87
C PRO A 346 18.41 -5.61 11.39
N GLU A 347 17.26 -5.71 12.04
CA GLU A 347 17.12 -5.43 13.47
C GLU A 347 16.35 -6.57 14.15
N ASP A 348 16.92 -7.13 15.19
CA ASP A 348 16.23 -8.15 15.99
C ASP A 348 15.33 -7.47 17.03
N THR A 349 14.31 -6.80 16.53
CA THR A 349 13.30 -6.08 17.31
C THR A 349 11.91 -6.38 16.80
N THR A 350 10.94 -6.35 17.72
CA THR A 350 9.51 -6.53 17.43
C THR A 350 8.75 -5.21 17.39
N THR A 351 9.48 -4.09 17.44
CA THR A 351 8.88 -2.75 17.50
C THR A 351 9.31 -1.87 16.32
N PHE A 352 8.36 -1.07 15.84
CA PHE A 352 8.61 0.03 14.94
C PHE A 352 7.86 1.28 15.45
N PRO A 353 8.49 2.46 15.55
CA PRO A 353 9.90 2.76 15.22
C PRO A 353 10.91 1.97 16.04
N LEU A 354 12.16 1.91 15.54
CA LEU A 354 13.25 1.20 16.21
C LEU A 354 13.52 1.76 17.61
N PRO A 355 13.89 0.93 18.61
CA PRO A 355 14.19 1.43 19.97
C PRO A 355 15.27 2.50 20.03
N ARG A 356 16.22 2.50 19.07
CA ARG A 356 17.28 3.50 18.93
C ARG A 356 16.87 4.74 18.13
N THR A 357 15.58 4.86 17.82
CA THR A 357 15.04 6.07 17.19
C THR A 357 14.82 7.15 18.25
N TYR A 358 15.32 8.35 18.01
CA TYR A 358 15.02 9.52 18.83
C TYR A 358 14.33 10.61 17.99
N LEU A 359 13.40 11.32 18.61
CA LEU A 359 12.63 12.35 17.95
C LEU A 359 13.26 13.72 18.15
N LYS A 360 13.30 14.52 17.08
CA LYS A 360 13.82 15.90 17.12
C LYS A 360 12.84 16.86 16.45
N LYS A 361 12.53 17.97 17.14
CA LYS A 361 11.73 19.08 16.62
C LYS A 361 12.60 19.98 15.73
N LEU A 362 12.19 20.17 14.48
CA LEU A 362 12.75 21.15 13.56
C LEU A 362 11.72 22.25 13.35
N TYR A 363 12.00 23.45 13.83
CA TYR A 363 11.05 24.55 13.72
C TYR A 363 11.05 25.20 12.33
N PHE A 364 9.86 25.48 11.83
CA PHE A 364 9.67 26.26 10.60
C PHE A 364 9.95 27.75 10.87
N ASP A 365 10.73 28.34 9.99
CA ASP A 365 10.97 29.79 9.95
C ASP A 365 10.47 30.35 8.61
N ALA A 366 9.30 30.98 8.63
CA ALA A 366 8.69 31.53 7.43
C ALA A 366 9.41 32.80 6.91
N SER A 367 10.29 33.43 7.69
CA SER A 367 11.04 34.61 7.23
C SER A 367 12.12 34.25 6.20
N GLY A 368 12.70 33.05 6.33
CA GLY A 368 13.73 32.55 5.43
C GLY A 368 13.36 31.26 4.69
N LEU A 369 12.14 30.76 4.86
CA LEU A 369 11.69 29.46 4.36
C LEU A 369 12.65 28.32 4.74
N ALA A 370 13.10 28.33 6.00
CA ALA A 370 14.10 27.42 6.56
C ALA A 370 13.52 26.53 7.67
N LEU A 371 14.13 25.36 7.86
CA LEU A 371 13.93 24.50 9.02
C LEU A 371 15.14 24.62 9.94
N GLN A 372 14.90 24.94 11.20
CA GLN A 372 15.96 25.13 12.20
C GLN A 372 16.39 23.78 12.80
N LEU A 373 17.62 23.34 12.48
CA LEU A 373 18.17 22.05 12.92
C LEU A 373 18.59 22.04 14.40
N ASP A 374 18.96 23.17 14.96
CA ASP A 374 19.45 23.31 16.34
C ASP A 374 18.33 23.21 17.39
N ALA A 375 17.10 22.96 16.95
CA ALA A 375 15.89 22.91 17.76
C ALA A 375 15.58 24.24 18.48
N SER A 376 16.23 25.34 18.09
CA SER A 376 15.91 26.67 18.60
C SER A 376 14.57 27.15 18.05
N LYS A 377 13.65 27.45 18.94
CA LYS A 377 12.35 28.00 18.59
C LYS A 377 12.51 29.43 18.08
N PRO A 378 12.06 29.76 16.85
CA PRO A 378 12.09 31.13 16.36
C PRO A 378 11.28 32.06 17.27
N THR A 379 11.91 33.15 17.75
CA THR A 379 11.26 34.10 18.66
C THR A 379 10.39 35.11 17.93
N ALA A 380 10.77 35.48 16.71
CA ALA A 380 9.99 36.39 15.87
C ALA A 380 8.84 35.63 15.19
N ALA A 381 7.63 36.17 15.30
CA ALA A 381 6.49 35.65 14.57
C ALA A 381 6.59 35.99 13.09
N ALA A 382 6.39 35.01 12.23
CA ALA A 382 6.36 35.15 10.77
C ALA A 382 5.21 34.34 10.16
N LYS A 383 4.93 34.58 8.87
CA LYS A 383 3.85 33.89 8.14
C LYS A 383 4.31 33.54 6.74
N ALA A 384 3.87 32.40 6.25
CA ALA A 384 3.94 32.03 4.85
C ALA A 384 2.52 31.69 4.34
N THR A 385 2.25 31.91 3.08
CA THR A 385 0.91 31.73 2.50
C THR A 385 0.95 31.00 1.17
N TYR A 386 -0.09 30.23 0.90
CA TYR A 386 -0.36 29.63 -0.41
C TYR A 386 -1.85 29.68 -0.73
N GLU A 387 -2.21 29.59 -2.00
CA GLU A 387 -3.60 29.47 -2.45
C GLU A 387 -4.07 28.02 -2.21
N GLY A 388 -5.06 27.84 -1.34
CA GLY A 388 -5.56 26.53 -0.95
C GLY A 388 -6.16 25.75 -2.11
N HIS A 389 -6.95 26.41 -2.96
CA HIS A 389 -7.58 25.82 -4.14
C HIS A 389 -6.67 25.94 -5.39
N SER A 390 -5.52 25.28 -5.32
CA SER A 390 -4.51 25.26 -6.39
C SER A 390 -3.86 23.89 -6.45
N LEU A 391 -3.47 23.43 -7.64
CA LEU A 391 -2.70 22.21 -7.85
C LEU A 391 -1.18 22.44 -7.83
N THR A 392 -0.74 23.69 -7.75
CA THR A 392 0.68 24.02 -7.92
C THR A 392 1.22 25.01 -6.88
N ASP A 393 0.35 25.75 -6.20
CA ASP A 393 0.79 26.73 -5.20
C ASP A 393 1.11 26.02 -3.88
N GLN A 394 2.30 26.27 -3.36
CA GLN A 394 2.86 25.60 -2.20
C GLN A 394 3.92 26.47 -1.51
N ILE A 395 4.22 26.14 -0.26
CA ILE A 395 5.38 26.68 0.44
C ILE A 395 6.37 25.55 0.71
N THR A 396 7.66 25.86 0.57
CA THR A 396 8.72 24.87 0.74
C THR A 396 9.76 25.39 1.74
N PHE A 397 10.02 24.60 2.77
CA PHE A 397 11.05 24.85 3.77
C PHE A 397 12.19 23.89 3.58
N THR A 398 13.44 24.35 3.74
CA THR A 398 14.62 23.52 3.51
C THR A 398 15.59 23.55 4.68
N THR A 399 16.34 22.46 4.83
CA THR A 399 17.52 22.39 5.70
C THR A 399 18.50 21.34 5.17
N THR A 400 19.77 21.43 5.56
CA THR A 400 20.82 20.46 5.22
C THR A 400 21.41 19.84 6.48
N PHE A 401 21.84 18.58 6.39
CA PHE A 401 22.49 17.87 7.48
C PHE A 401 24.01 18.03 7.38
N PRO A 402 24.69 18.49 8.44
CA PRO A 402 26.15 18.72 8.40
C PRO A 402 26.96 17.41 8.38
N THR A 403 26.37 16.32 8.81
CA THR A 403 27.01 14.98 8.88
C THR A 403 26.10 13.92 8.26
N TYR A 404 26.64 12.73 8.04
CA TYR A 404 25.84 11.56 7.67
C TYR A 404 24.69 11.37 8.66
N THR A 405 23.48 11.19 8.14
CA THR A 405 22.25 11.13 8.92
C THR A 405 21.35 10.02 8.40
N GLU A 406 20.79 9.23 9.30
CA GLU A 406 19.75 8.25 9.01
C GLU A 406 18.44 8.66 9.67
N LEU A 407 17.37 8.63 8.92
CA LEU A 407 16.01 8.85 9.40
C LEU A 407 15.20 7.57 9.18
N SER A 408 14.55 7.07 10.23
CA SER A 408 13.62 5.94 10.12
C SER A 408 12.57 6.00 11.24
N GLY A 409 11.31 5.96 10.85
CA GLY A 409 10.19 6.01 11.79
C GLY A 409 8.98 6.73 11.23
N LEU A 410 8.19 7.32 12.13
CA LEU A 410 6.92 7.99 11.85
C LEU A 410 7.07 9.51 12.07
N PRO A 411 7.35 10.30 11.03
CA PRO A 411 7.41 11.75 11.14
C PRO A 411 6.00 12.36 11.24
N TRP A 412 5.88 13.55 11.82
CA TRP A 412 4.64 14.33 11.83
C TRP A 412 4.93 15.82 11.98
N ALA A 413 3.97 16.66 11.59
CA ALA A 413 4.14 18.10 11.66
C ALA A 413 3.08 18.76 12.54
N LYS A 414 3.48 19.68 13.43
CA LYS A 414 2.56 20.60 14.10
C LYS A 414 2.55 21.93 13.38
N LEU A 415 1.41 22.26 12.80
CA LEU A 415 1.22 23.44 11.98
C LEU A 415 0.15 24.34 12.57
N TYR A 416 0.48 25.59 12.84
CA TYR A 416 -0.49 26.60 13.19
C TYR A 416 -1.02 27.26 11.92
N MET A 417 -2.26 26.93 11.56
CA MET A 417 -2.86 27.31 10.29
C MET A 417 -4.08 28.20 10.47
N SER A 418 -4.37 29.06 9.49
CA SER A 418 -5.63 29.79 9.39
C SER A 418 -6.06 29.99 7.95
N CYS A 419 -7.37 30.06 7.71
CA CYS A 419 -7.98 30.47 6.47
C CYS A 419 -9.09 31.48 6.78
N ALA A 420 -9.10 32.63 6.14
CA ALA A 420 -10.11 33.66 6.37
C ALA A 420 -11.34 33.50 5.47
N ALA A 421 -11.20 32.79 4.36
CA ALA A 421 -12.23 32.67 3.33
C ALA A 421 -13.19 31.49 3.56
N HIS A 422 -12.79 30.50 4.36
CA HIS A 422 -13.55 29.26 4.55
C HIS A 422 -13.49 28.76 6.00
N ASP A 423 -14.44 27.93 6.38
CA ASP A 423 -14.56 27.31 7.72
C ASP A 423 -13.91 25.92 7.85
N ASP A 424 -13.10 25.56 6.85
CA ASP A 424 -12.27 24.35 6.85
C ASP A 424 -11.03 24.57 5.98
N LEU A 425 -10.04 23.69 6.07
CA LEU A 425 -8.87 23.66 5.20
C LEU A 425 -8.23 22.26 5.18
N ASP A 426 -7.79 21.84 4.02
CA ASP A 426 -6.96 20.65 3.84
C ASP A 426 -5.50 21.05 3.81
N VAL A 427 -4.67 20.33 4.56
CA VAL A 427 -3.23 20.53 4.59
C VAL A 427 -2.54 19.24 4.21
N HIS A 428 -1.69 19.33 3.19
CA HIS A 428 -0.81 18.27 2.75
C HIS A 428 0.63 18.62 3.10
N VAL A 429 1.39 17.66 3.57
CA VAL A 429 2.81 17.80 3.92
C VAL A 429 3.57 16.68 3.25
N GLN A 430 4.63 17.02 2.49
CA GLN A 430 5.54 16.05 1.89
C GLN A 430 6.98 16.34 2.30
N ILE A 431 7.74 15.29 2.66
CA ILE A 431 9.17 15.39 2.92
C ILE A 431 9.92 14.86 1.69
N ARG A 432 10.75 15.70 1.08
CA ARG A 432 11.59 15.37 -0.08
C ARG A 432 13.07 15.41 0.31
N LYS A 433 13.88 14.55 -0.31
CA LYS A 433 15.33 14.63 -0.17
C LYS A 433 15.91 15.69 -1.10
N ILE A 434 16.87 16.48 -0.58
CA ILE A 434 17.68 17.41 -1.35
C ILE A 434 19.10 16.84 -1.43
N GLY A 435 19.63 16.74 -2.64
CA GLY A 435 21.03 16.38 -2.88
C GLY A 435 21.98 17.55 -2.59
N ILE A 436 23.27 17.26 -2.56
CA ILE A 436 24.33 18.24 -2.27
C ILE A 436 24.31 19.47 -3.21
N ASN A 437 23.74 19.33 -4.41
CA ASN A 437 23.60 20.42 -5.38
C ASN A 437 22.28 21.20 -5.24
N GLY A 438 21.50 20.96 -4.20
CA GLY A 438 20.21 21.62 -3.97
C GLY A 438 19.03 21.05 -4.78
N ASN A 439 19.25 20.03 -5.62
CA ASN A 439 18.19 19.41 -6.41
C ASN A 439 17.35 18.44 -5.59
N LEU A 440 16.04 18.44 -5.81
CA LEU A 440 15.15 17.42 -5.27
C LEU A 440 15.47 16.06 -5.91
N LEU A 441 15.57 15.05 -5.06
CA LEU A 441 15.88 13.69 -5.48
C LEU A 441 14.63 12.80 -5.40
N ALA A 442 14.67 11.71 -6.15
CA ALA A 442 13.68 10.64 -6.12
C ALA A 442 14.38 9.28 -6.19
N HIS A 443 13.67 8.23 -5.79
CA HIS A 443 14.13 6.85 -5.83
C HIS A 443 13.45 6.11 -6.99
N ASN A 444 14.23 5.30 -7.73
CA ASN A 444 13.67 4.36 -8.71
C ASN A 444 13.07 3.16 -7.99
N ASN A 445 11.81 2.88 -8.22
CA ASN A 445 11.11 1.78 -7.55
C ASN A 445 11.48 0.39 -8.09
N PHE A 446 12.21 0.32 -9.20
CA PHE A 446 12.75 -0.92 -9.78
C PHE A 446 14.04 -0.62 -10.56
N PRO A 447 14.92 -1.61 -10.76
CA PRO A 447 16.15 -1.42 -11.53
C PRO A 447 15.82 -1.19 -13.02
N VAL A 448 16.34 -0.11 -13.58
CA VAL A 448 16.20 0.21 -15.02
C VAL A 448 17.51 0.72 -15.59
N PRO A 449 17.79 0.47 -16.88
CA PRO A 449 19.02 0.91 -17.53
C PRO A 449 18.99 2.37 -18.00
N VAL A 450 18.08 3.19 -17.44
CA VAL A 450 17.90 4.59 -17.84
C VAL A 450 17.89 5.53 -16.63
N PRO A 451 18.28 6.80 -16.84
CA PRO A 451 18.18 7.82 -15.78
C PRO A 451 16.74 8.03 -15.32
N ILE A 452 16.58 8.37 -14.04
CA ILE A 452 15.26 8.56 -13.38
C ILE A 452 14.34 9.55 -14.10
N HIS A 453 14.87 10.58 -14.74
CA HIS A 453 14.09 11.57 -15.49
C HIS A 453 13.48 11.01 -16.78
N LYS A 454 13.89 9.82 -17.21
CA LYS A 454 13.31 9.10 -18.36
C LYS A 454 12.13 8.20 -17.96
N LEU A 455 11.94 7.95 -16.68
CA LEU A 455 10.80 7.19 -16.20
C LEU A 455 9.55 8.06 -16.17
N ASN A 456 8.38 7.41 -16.28
CA ASN A 456 7.09 8.06 -16.12
C ASN A 456 6.98 8.80 -14.78
N ASN A 457 6.22 9.88 -14.76
CA ASN A 457 5.94 10.64 -13.56
C ASN A 457 4.79 10.01 -12.76
N SER A 458 5.02 8.79 -12.30
CA SER A 458 4.05 8.02 -11.53
C SER A 458 4.68 7.42 -10.27
N ASN A 459 3.86 7.22 -9.25
CA ASN A 459 4.32 6.66 -7.98
C ASN A 459 4.79 5.21 -8.11
N VAL A 460 4.21 4.45 -9.05
CA VAL A 460 4.70 3.07 -9.34
C VAL A 460 6.13 3.06 -9.89
N ALA A 461 6.54 4.11 -10.61
CA ALA A 461 7.89 4.20 -11.18
C ALA A 461 8.90 4.88 -10.24
N LYS A 462 8.47 5.90 -9.50
CA LYS A 462 9.34 6.76 -8.69
C LYS A 462 8.75 7.00 -7.31
N TYR A 463 9.61 7.07 -6.31
CA TYR A 463 9.24 7.54 -4.99
C TYR A 463 9.97 8.84 -4.66
N GLU A 464 9.22 9.85 -4.26
CA GLU A 464 9.74 11.18 -3.99
C GLU A 464 9.85 11.51 -2.50
N GLY A 465 9.30 10.67 -1.65
CA GLY A 465 9.34 10.83 -0.21
C GLY A 465 7.96 10.68 0.45
N PRO A 466 7.92 10.52 1.79
CA PRO A 466 6.69 10.32 2.53
C PRO A 466 5.85 11.59 2.56
N ALA A 467 4.54 11.40 2.62
CA ALA A 467 3.59 12.49 2.75
C ALA A 467 2.48 12.16 3.75
N GLY A 468 1.81 13.20 4.22
CA GLY A 468 0.65 13.11 5.07
C GLY A 468 -0.34 14.22 4.77
N ALA A 469 -1.56 14.07 5.27
CA ALA A 469 -2.60 15.09 5.11
C ALA A 469 -3.51 15.11 6.33
N LEU A 470 -4.12 16.28 6.58
CA LEU A 470 -5.16 16.44 7.58
C LEU A 470 -6.12 17.55 7.17
N ARG A 471 -7.42 17.26 7.24
CA ARG A 471 -8.47 18.29 7.18
C ARG A 471 -8.65 18.90 8.57
N ALA A 472 -8.67 20.21 8.66
CA ALA A 472 -8.72 20.94 9.94
C ALA A 472 -9.93 20.59 10.78
N SER A 473 -11.11 20.40 10.17
CA SER A 473 -12.32 20.02 10.88
C SER A 473 -12.24 18.67 11.58
N HIS A 474 -11.28 17.80 11.20
CA HIS A 474 -11.06 16.50 11.84
C HIS A 474 -10.13 16.55 13.05
N MET A 475 -9.53 17.70 13.38
CA MET A 475 -8.64 17.82 14.56
C MET A 475 -9.32 17.42 15.88
N VAL A 476 -10.64 17.58 15.97
CA VAL A 476 -11.44 17.18 17.15
C VAL A 476 -11.56 15.67 17.34
N SER A 477 -11.23 14.89 16.31
CA SER A 477 -11.22 13.42 16.34
C SER A 477 -9.85 12.82 16.68
N GLN A 478 -8.89 13.65 17.11
CA GLN A 478 -7.56 13.18 17.52
C GLN A 478 -7.66 12.29 18.76
N GLU A 479 -6.97 11.16 18.73
CA GLU A 479 -6.87 10.26 19.87
C GLU A 479 -5.93 10.84 20.94
N PRO A 480 -6.19 10.59 22.22
CA PRO A 480 -5.29 11.05 23.28
C PRO A 480 -3.89 10.46 23.13
N LYS A 481 -2.88 11.31 23.14
CA LYS A 481 -1.46 10.92 23.14
C LYS A 481 -0.99 10.63 24.56
N LYS A 482 -0.11 9.64 24.73
CA LYS A 482 0.52 9.36 26.04
C LYS A 482 1.56 10.43 26.37
N ASN A 483 2.32 10.87 25.35
CA ASN A 483 3.32 11.94 25.44
C ASN A 483 3.04 12.97 24.34
N GLU A 484 3.42 14.23 24.57
CA GLU A 484 3.24 15.30 23.58
C GLU A 484 3.90 14.98 22.23
N ASP A 485 5.04 14.30 22.26
CA ASP A 485 5.85 14.00 21.09
C ASP A 485 5.43 12.71 20.37
N ASP A 486 4.44 11.97 20.87
CA ASP A 486 3.94 10.76 20.20
C ASP A 486 3.31 11.09 18.86
N TYR A 487 3.36 10.11 17.94
CA TYR A 487 2.74 10.21 16.62
C TYR A 487 1.22 10.40 16.74
N PRO A 488 0.63 11.42 16.08
CA PRO A 488 -0.80 11.68 16.18
C PRO A 488 -1.61 10.63 15.41
N SER A 489 -2.72 10.19 16.02
CA SER A 489 -3.72 9.33 15.39
C SER A 489 -5.12 9.97 15.50
N TYR A 490 -6.00 9.59 14.59
CA TYR A 490 -7.33 10.17 14.45
C TYR A 490 -8.37 9.08 14.23
N THR A 491 -9.48 9.17 14.95
CA THR A 491 -10.62 8.25 14.72
C THR A 491 -11.41 8.60 13.45
N HIS A 492 -11.39 9.86 13.03
CA HIS A 492 -12.19 10.42 11.93
C HIS A 492 -13.70 10.18 12.07
N ARG A 493 -14.20 9.99 13.32
CA ARG A 493 -15.62 9.73 13.61
C ARG A 493 -16.45 10.99 13.77
N VAL A 494 -15.79 12.11 14.02
CA VAL A 494 -16.39 13.43 14.21
C VAL A 494 -15.57 14.48 13.50
N ARG A 495 -16.23 15.57 13.11
CA ARG A 495 -15.59 16.77 12.59
C ARG A 495 -16.32 18.01 13.08
N GLU A 496 -15.60 19.11 13.23
CA GLU A 496 -16.16 20.42 13.58
C GLU A 496 -15.51 21.50 12.70
N SER A 497 -16.32 22.32 12.06
CA SER A 497 -15.84 23.47 11.27
C SER A 497 -15.01 24.42 12.12
N ILE A 498 -13.95 24.95 11.54
CA ILE A 498 -13.16 25.99 12.19
C ILE A 498 -13.77 27.35 11.96
N THR A 499 -13.54 28.29 12.87
CA THR A 499 -13.96 29.68 12.66
C THR A 499 -13.05 30.34 11.61
N PRO A 500 -13.58 30.92 10.52
CA PRO A 500 -12.78 31.64 9.52
C PRO A 500 -11.87 32.69 10.17
N GLY A 501 -10.59 32.68 9.77
CA GLY A 501 -9.55 33.56 10.32
C GLY A 501 -8.97 33.16 11.66
N LYS A 502 -9.57 32.22 12.39
CA LYS A 502 -9.02 31.69 13.63
C LYS A 502 -7.82 30.79 13.36
N ILE A 503 -6.74 30.97 14.13
CA ILE A 503 -5.57 30.09 14.06
C ILE A 503 -5.89 28.80 14.80
N VAL A 504 -5.71 27.66 14.14
CA VAL A 504 -5.82 26.31 14.69
C VAL A 504 -4.48 25.60 14.66
N ALA A 505 -4.26 24.69 15.62
CA ALA A 505 -3.07 23.85 15.64
C ALA A 505 -3.42 22.47 15.06
N LEU A 506 -2.78 22.11 13.96
CA LEU A 506 -2.98 20.83 13.29
C LEU A 506 -1.76 19.95 13.51
N GLU A 507 -1.95 18.70 13.91
CA GLU A 507 -0.90 17.70 14.03
C GLU A 507 -1.04 16.71 12.87
N VAL A 508 -0.32 16.95 11.79
CA VAL A 508 -0.43 16.20 10.54
C VAL A 508 0.45 14.95 10.61
N PRO A 509 -0.14 13.74 10.64
CA PRO A 509 0.62 12.50 10.57
C PRO A 509 1.22 12.33 9.17
N ILE A 510 2.50 11.98 9.10
CA ILE A 510 3.21 11.69 7.85
C ILE A 510 3.55 10.20 7.82
N TRP A 511 3.46 9.57 6.68
CA TRP A 511 3.67 8.14 6.51
C TRP A 511 5.11 7.71 6.84
N PRO A 512 5.36 6.40 7.04
CA PRO A 512 6.67 5.89 7.43
C PRO A 512 7.79 6.39 6.52
N LEU A 513 8.90 6.75 7.15
CA LEU A 513 10.11 7.28 6.53
C LEU A 513 11.27 6.32 6.74
N GLY A 514 12.05 6.09 5.69
CA GLY A 514 13.33 5.37 5.76
C GLY A 514 14.29 5.97 4.73
N MET A 515 15.17 6.90 5.16
CA MET A 515 16.10 7.62 4.28
C MET A 515 17.46 7.81 4.93
N VAL A 516 18.50 7.83 4.08
CA VAL A 516 19.86 8.19 4.49
C VAL A 516 20.32 9.43 3.74
N PHE A 517 21.15 10.24 4.41
CA PHE A 517 21.67 11.50 3.91
C PHE A 517 23.17 11.56 4.12
N GLY A 518 23.91 11.92 3.08
CA GLY A 518 25.31 12.28 3.17
C GLY A 518 25.48 13.69 3.79
N ALA A 519 26.69 14.01 4.23
CA ALA A 519 27.00 15.37 4.69
C ALA A 519 26.73 16.40 3.58
N GLY A 520 25.99 17.45 3.91
CA GLY A 520 25.57 18.50 2.97
C GLY A 520 24.30 18.20 2.20
N GLU A 521 23.78 16.97 2.23
CA GLU A 521 22.42 16.67 1.76
C GLU A 521 21.38 17.12 2.79
N GLY A 522 20.11 17.17 2.41
CA GLY A 522 19.08 17.67 3.30
C GLY A 522 17.67 17.28 2.92
N ILE A 523 16.73 17.99 3.52
CA ILE A 523 15.30 17.82 3.23
C ILE A 523 14.65 19.12 2.77
N ALA A 524 13.66 18.98 1.89
CA ALA A 524 12.63 19.96 1.62
C ALA A 524 11.30 19.46 2.19
N VAL A 525 10.61 20.34 2.91
CA VAL A 525 9.25 20.08 3.40
C VAL A 525 8.29 20.97 2.65
N ILE A 526 7.43 20.34 1.87
CA ILE A 526 6.42 20.99 1.05
C ILE A 526 5.11 21.00 1.84
N ILE A 527 4.43 22.15 1.90
CA ILE A 527 3.11 22.31 2.52
C ILE A 527 2.20 22.95 1.48
N ALA A 528 1.05 22.32 1.20
CA ALA A 528 0.11 22.73 0.16
C ALA A 528 -1.34 22.40 0.54
N GLY A 529 -2.29 22.90 -0.25
CA GLY A 529 -3.71 22.53 -0.19
C GLY A 529 -4.05 21.29 -1.01
N HIS A 530 -3.12 20.75 -1.76
CA HIS A 530 -3.28 19.59 -2.65
C HIS A 530 -2.27 18.49 -2.34
N ASP A 531 -2.55 17.27 -2.79
CA ASP A 531 -1.60 16.15 -2.67
C ASP A 531 -0.37 16.42 -3.55
N CYS A 532 0.79 16.54 -2.93
CA CYS A 532 2.06 16.85 -3.60
C CYS A 532 2.75 15.61 -4.19
N ARG A 533 2.21 14.41 -3.96
CA ARG A 533 2.79 13.16 -4.46
C ARG A 533 2.48 12.96 -5.94
N LEU A 534 3.31 12.18 -6.61
CA LEU A 534 3.01 11.70 -7.94
C LEU A 534 1.69 10.90 -7.96
N PRO A 535 0.93 10.92 -9.08
CA PRO A 535 -0.21 10.04 -9.26
C PRO A 535 0.23 8.58 -9.22
N GLU A 536 -0.67 7.65 -8.95
CA GLU A 536 -0.33 6.23 -8.90
C GLU A 536 0.21 5.75 -10.25
N LEU A 537 -0.51 6.04 -11.33
CA LEU A 537 -0.13 5.77 -12.71
C LEU A 537 -0.02 7.06 -13.50
N ASP A 538 0.78 7.03 -14.56
CA ASP A 538 0.90 8.14 -15.50
C ASP A 538 -0.47 8.45 -16.15
N GLY A 539 -0.80 9.73 -16.28
CA GLY A 539 -2.09 10.19 -16.82
C GLY A 539 -3.25 10.21 -15.81
N LEU A 540 -3.02 9.83 -14.56
CA LEU A 540 -4.02 9.96 -13.49
C LEU A 540 -3.87 11.25 -12.66
N GLU A 541 -3.11 12.23 -13.14
CA GLU A 541 -2.97 13.52 -12.48
C GLU A 541 -4.33 14.22 -12.35
N PRO A 542 -4.62 14.85 -11.21
CA PRO A 542 -5.80 15.69 -11.09
C PRO A 542 -5.67 16.88 -12.05
N THR A 543 -6.75 17.17 -12.78
CA THR A 543 -6.82 18.31 -13.72
C THR A 543 -7.39 19.56 -13.09
N GLU A 544 -8.03 19.42 -11.93
CA GLU A 544 -8.59 20.49 -11.13
C GLU A 544 -8.48 20.14 -9.65
N PRO A 545 -8.47 21.13 -8.74
CA PRO A 545 -8.49 20.86 -7.30
C PRO A 545 -9.74 20.08 -6.90
N LEU A 546 -9.54 18.97 -6.17
CA LEU A 546 -10.62 18.06 -5.79
C LEU A 546 -11.30 18.43 -4.47
N ASP A 547 -10.87 19.51 -3.85
CA ASP A 547 -11.25 19.92 -2.52
C ASP A 547 -12.13 21.17 -2.49
N MET A 548 -12.55 21.52 -1.27
CA MET A 548 -13.30 22.76 -0.99
C MET A 548 -12.40 23.88 -0.42
N ASN A 549 -11.08 23.79 -0.62
CA ASN A 549 -10.10 24.71 -0.08
C ASN A 549 -10.15 26.08 -0.77
N VAL A 550 -11.06 26.93 -0.35
CA VAL A 550 -11.22 28.26 -0.94
C VAL A 550 -10.34 29.28 -0.23
N GLY A 551 -9.55 30.04 -1.00
CA GLY A 551 -8.78 31.19 -0.55
C GLY A 551 -7.39 30.84 0.02
N LYS A 552 -6.74 31.86 0.57
CA LYS A 552 -5.37 31.75 1.05
C LYS A 552 -5.29 31.03 2.39
N HIS A 553 -4.49 29.99 2.43
CA HIS A 553 -4.07 29.36 3.67
C HIS A 553 -2.81 30.06 4.21
N VAL A 554 -2.78 30.26 5.51
CA VAL A 554 -1.69 30.96 6.21
C VAL A 554 -1.06 30.02 7.22
N LEU A 555 0.22 29.71 7.04
CA LEU A 555 1.05 29.06 8.04
C LEU A 555 1.68 30.12 8.96
N HIS A 556 1.52 29.97 10.26
CA HIS A 556 2.10 30.81 11.28
C HIS A 556 3.33 30.12 11.89
N THR A 557 4.43 30.85 12.08
CA THR A 557 5.68 30.37 12.65
C THR A 557 6.22 31.32 13.71
N GLY A 558 7.05 30.81 14.61
CA GLY A 558 7.70 31.60 15.67
C GLY A 558 6.77 32.11 16.77
N GLY A 559 7.34 32.74 17.79
CA GLY A 559 6.60 33.22 18.95
C GLY A 559 5.77 32.11 19.62
N ASP A 560 4.52 32.41 19.91
CA ASP A 560 3.57 31.43 20.50
C ASP A 560 3.02 30.43 19.48
N LYS A 561 3.25 30.64 18.18
CA LYS A 561 2.77 29.82 17.07
C LYS A 561 3.92 29.15 16.33
N ALA A 562 4.87 28.59 17.09
CA ALA A 562 6.04 27.93 16.54
C ALA A 562 5.68 26.59 15.94
N SER A 563 5.31 26.57 14.65
CA SER A 563 5.13 25.34 13.87
C SER A 563 6.45 24.58 13.75
N PHE A 564 6.37 23.23 13.80
CA PHE A 564 7.56 22.37 13.71
C PHE A 564 7.26 21.06 12.97
N LEU A 565 8.32 20.45 12.46
CA LEU A 565 8.36 19.08 11.99
C LEU A 565 9.03 18.21 13.04
N MET A 566 8.40 17.10 13.41
CA MET A 566 8.98 16.05 14.24
C MET A 566 9.63 15.01 13.35
N LEU A 567 10.94 14.81 13.46
CA LEU A 567 11.68 13.83 12.67
C LEU A 567 12.26 12.71 13.52
N PRO A 568 12.17 11.44 13.04
CA PRO A 568 12.75 10.26 13.67
C PRO A 568 14.19 10.04 13.19
N PHE A 569 15.17 10.41 14.02
CA PHE A 569 16.58 10.14 13.76
C PHE A 569 16.98 8.77 14.31
N LEU A 570 17.82 8.05 13.59
CA LEU A 570 18.46 6.84 14.12
C LEU A 570 19.80 7.19 14.78
N GLU A 571 20.03 6.67 15.99
CA GLU A 571 21.36 6.63 16.58
C GLU A 571 22.23 5.64 15.81
N GLY A 572 23.45 6.07 15.49
CA GLY A 572 24.43 5.28 14.73
C GLY A 572 25.02 4.09 15.50
#